data_e72a01919753d0271b0faf663c363028
#
_entry.id   e72a01919753d0271b0faf663c363028
#
_cell.length_a   1.000
_cell.length_b   1.000
_cell.length_c   1.000
_cell.angle_alpha   90.00
_cell.angle_beta   90.00
_cell.angle_gamma   90.00
#
_symmetry.space_group_name_H-M   'P 1'
#
loop_
_entity.id
_entity.type
_entity.pdbx_description
1 polymer ?
#
loop_
_entity_poly.entity_id
_entity_poly.type
_entity_poly.pdbx_seq_one_letter_code
_entity_poly.pdbx_strand_id
1 'polypeptide(L)'
;MKIVAPAGNMERFYSAISATADEIYLGLKGFGARRNAENFTVEELKKAIDYAHLRGSRIFLTLNTIMTNREIELLYPTLKDLYNYGLDAIIVQDLGYAEYLHKNFPNIEIHGSTQMTVANYYEINYLKELGFKRIVLPRELSFEEIKEIRKNTDMELEVFVSGSLCISFSGNCYMSSFIGGRSGNRGMCAQPCRKEYK
;
A
#
# COMPACT_ATOMS: atom_id res chain seq x y z
N MET A 1 16.31 -11.45 -0.03
CA MET A 1 15.80 -10.10 0.29
C MET A 1 15.37 -9.47 -1.01
N LYS A 2 14.20 -8.82 -1.06
CA LYS A 2 13.70 -8.14 -2.25
C LYS A 2 13.70 -6.63 -2.03
N ILE A 3 13.90 -5.87 -3.08
CA ILE A 3 13.84 -4.40 -3.06
C ILE A 3 12.48 -3.97 -3.62
N VAL A 4 11.71 -3.26 -2.78
CA VAL A 4 10.42 -2.68 -3.16
C VAL A 4 10.60 -1.18 -3.38
N ALA A 5 10.28 -0.69 -4.57
CA ALA A 5 10.43 0.72 -4.94
C ALA A 5 9.07 1.42 -5.13
N PRO A 6 8.95 2.71 -4.75
CA PRO A 6 7.78 3.51 -5.06
C PRO A 6 7.81 4.03 -6.50
N ALA A 7 6.65 4.09 -7.16
CA ALA A 7 6.50 4.86 -8.38
C ALA A 7 5.27 5.77 -8.31
N GLY A 8 5.48 7.08 -8.43
CA GLY A 8 4.40 8.07 -8.43
C GLY A 8 3.91 8.44 -9.84
N ASN A 9 4.65 8.08 -10.87
CA ASN A 9 4.36 8.28 -12.29
C ASN A 9 5.23 7.34 -13.15
N MET A 10 5.02 7.35 -14.46
CA MET A 10 5.74 6.47 -15.41
C MET A 10 7.25 6.72 -15.46
N GLU A 11 7.72 7.95 -15.31
CA GLU A 11 9.15 8.26 -15.29
C GLU A 11 9.85 7.60 -14.10
N ARG A 12 9.27 7.74 -12.91
CA ARG A 12 9.77 7.09 -11.68
C ARG A 12 9.65 5.58 -11.73
N PHE A 13 8.63 5.08 -12.39
CA PHE A 13 8.47 3.65 -12.63
C PHE A 13 9.64 3.11 -13.47
N TYR A 14 9.97 3.74 -14.59
CA TYR A 14 11.11 3.32 -15.41
C TYR A 14 12.44 3.45 -14.65
N SER A 15 12.58 4.48 -13.82
CA SER A 15 13.76 4.65 -12.96
C SER A 15 13.89 3.50 -11.95
N ALA A 16 12.79 3.07 -11.32
CA ALA A 16 12.77 1.94 -10.40
C ALA A 16 13.16 0.62 -11.08
N ILE A 17 12.62 0.34 -12.25
CA ILE A 17 13.00 -0.84 -13.05
C ILE A 17 14.48 -0.78 -13.45
N SER A 18 14.97 0.37 -13.90
CA SER A 18 16.39 0.55 -14.27
C SER A 18 17.33 0.38 -13.08
N ALA A 19 16.87 0.67 -11.88
CA ALA A 19 17.58 0.43 -10.62
C ALA A 19 17.41 -1.00 -10.10
N THR A 20 16.90 -1.92 -10.90
CA THR A 20 16.72 -3.35 -10.58
C THR A 20 15.80 -3.63 -9.38
N ALA A 21 14.75 -2.83 -9.19
CA ALA A 21 13.74 -3.12 -8.18
C ALA A 21 13.03 -4.43 -8.50
N ASP A 22 12.92 -5.33 -7.52
CA ASP A 22 12.22 -6.60 -7.65
C ASP A 22 10.69 -6.39 -7.72
N GLU A 23 10.22 -5.38 -6.99
CA GLU A 23 8.80 -5.11 -6.80
C GLU A 23 8.57 -3.59 -6.81
N ILE A 24 7.47 -3.14 -7.42
CA ILE A 24 7.14 -1.71 -7.50
C ILE A 24 5.72 -1.49 -7.01
N TYR A 25 5.53 -0.59 -6.02
CA TYR A 25 4.20 -0.17 -5.63
C TYR A 25 3.83 1.18 -6.22
N LEU A 26 2.59 1.30 -6.66
CA LEU A 26 2.05 2.47 -7.33
C LEU A 26 0.57 2.67 -7.02
N GLY A 27 0.06 3.86 -7.29
CA GLY A 27 -1.30 4.27 -6.97
C GLY A 27 -2.17 4.48 -8.21
N LEU A 28 -3.46 4.19 -8.08
CA LEU A 28 -4.48 4.50 -9.08
C LEU A 28 -4.98 5.94 -8.90
N LYS A 29 -5.16 6.69 -9.98
CA LYS A 29 -5.75 8.04 -9.95
C LYS A 29 -7.09 8.05 -9.22
N GLY A 30 -7.21 8.95 -8.25
CA GLY A 30 -8.44 9.12 -7.45
C GLY A 30 -8.54 8.21 -6.21
N PHE A 31 -7.62 7.27 -6.00
CA PHE A 31 -7.66 6.32 -4.89
C PHE A 31 -6.32 6.24 -4.14
N GLY A 32 -6.35 5.64 -2.93
CA GLY A 32 -5.17 5.41 -2.12
C GLY A 32 -4.74 6.57 -1.23
N ALA A 33 -3.74 6.31 -0.37
CA ALA A 33 -3.27 7.24 0.66
C ALA A 33 -2.57 8.50 0.12
N ARG A 34 -2.20 8.53 -1.14
CA ARG A 34 -1.62 9.69 -1.84
C ARG A 34 -2.51 10.15 -3.01
N ARG A 35 -3.79 10.29 -2.76
CA ARG A 35 -4.81 10.62 -3.76
C ARG A 35 -4.48 11.86 -4.59
N ASN A 36 -3.75 12.84 -4.04
CA ASN A 36 -3.36 14.08 -4.71
C ASN A 36 -2.03 13.98 -5.47
N ALA A 37 -1.35 12.83 -5.50
CA ALA A 37 -0.19 12.59 -6.35
C ALA A 37 -0.63 12.37 -7.81
N GLU A 38 0.32 12.38 -8.74
CA GLU A 38 0.03 12.13 -10.15
C GLU A 38 -0.70 10.80 -10.35
N ASN A 39 -0.20 9.72 -9.71
CA ASN A 39 -0.74 8.37 -9.82
C ASN A 39 -0.96 7.90 -11.27
N PHE A 40 -1.36 6.66 -11.44
CA PHE A 40 -1.49 6.01 -12.75
C PHE A 40 -2.95 5.92 -13.22
N THR A 41 -3.19 6.10 -14.50
CA THR A 41 -4.42 5.65 -15.15
C THR A 41 -4.42 4.13 -15.30
N VAL A 42 -5.57 3.55 -15.66
CA VAL A 42 -5.68 2.10 -15.92
C VAL A 42 -4.77 1.67 -17.07
N GLU A 43 -4.71 2.48 -18.12
CA GLU A 43 -3.86 2.23 -19.30
C GLU A 43 -2.38 2.29 -18.95
N GLU A 44 -1.97 3.24 -18.12
CA GLU A 44 -0.59 3.34 -17.62
C GLU A 44 -0.24 2.17 -16.71
N LEU A 45 -1.18 1.70 -15.86
CA LEU A 45 -1.01 0.51 -15.05
C LEU A 45 -0.77 -0.74 -15.89
N LYS A 46 -1.57 -0.96 -16.93
CA LYS A 46 -1.40 -2.08 -17.85
C LYS A 46 -0.02 -2.06 -18.52
N LYS A 47 0.40 -0.90 -19.01
CA LYS A 47 1.75 -0.73 -19.59
C LYS A 47 2.85 -1.01 -18.56
N ALA A 48 2.64 -0.58 -17.31
CA ALA A 48 3.60 -0.84 -16.24
C ALA A 48 3.70 -2.33 -15.90
N ILE A 49 2.56 -3.05 -15.85
CA ILE A 49 2.52 -4.50 -15.62
C ILE A 49 3.30 -5.24 -16.73
N ASP A 50 2.98 -4.99 -18.00
CA ASP A 50 3.69 -5.63 -19.12
C ASP A 50 5.20 -5.38 -19.07
N TYR A 51 5.58 -4.12 -18.86
CA TYR A 51 6.98 -3.72 -18.84
C TYR A 51 7.76 -4.32 -17.66
N ALA A 52 7.13 -4.40 -16.48
CA ALA A 52 7.71 -4.99 -15.29
C ALA A 52 7.84 -6.50 -15.42
N HIS A 53 6.80 -7.20 -15.87
CA HIS A 53 6.79 -8.66 -16.03
C HIS A 53 7.84 -9.12 -17.04
N LEU A 54 8.03 -8.41 -18.14
CA LEU A 54 9.10 -8.69 -19.12
C LEU A 54 10.51 -8.59 -18.50
N ARG A 55 10.66 -7.96 -17.32
CA ARG A 55 11.92 -7.79 -16.61
C ARG A 55 11.99 -8.54 -15.28
N GLY A 56 10.97 -9.36 -15.00
CA GLY A 56 10.90 -10.18 -13.79
C GLY A 56 10.54 -9.42 -12.54
N SER A 57 10.06 -8.16 -12.66
CA SER A 57 9.56 -7.36 -11.53
C SER A 57 8.05 -7.48 -11.37
N ARG A 58 7.54 -7.30 -10.13
CA ARG A 58 6.12 -7.39 -9.77
C ARG A 58 5.52 -6.02 -9.52
N ILE A 59 4.22 -5.88 -9.76
CA ILE A 59 3.47 -4.63 -9.57
C ILE A 59 2.43 -4.77 -8.46
N PHE A 60 2.48 -3.85 -7.48
CA PHE A 60 1.55 -3.77 -6.36
C PHE A 60 0.73 -2.50 -6.42
N LEU A 61 -0.59 -2.65 -6.42
CA LEU A 61 -1.50 -1.51 -6.42
C LEU A 61 -1.84 -1.08 -5.00
N THR A 62 -1.64 0.20 -4.68
CA THR A 62 -1.99 0.74 -3.37
C THR A 62 -3.46 1.20 -3.34
N LEU A 63 -4.29 0.50 -2.55
CA LEU A 63 -5.66 0.87 -2.20
C LEU A 63 -5.79 0.96 -0.67
N ASN A 64 -4.80 1.59 -0.07
CA ASN A 64 -4.52 1.58 1.35
C ASN A 64 -5.19 2.73 2.12
N THR A 65 -6.47 2.93 1.88
CA THR A 65 -7.35 3.83 2.64
C THR A 65 -8.59 3.09 3.11
N ILE A 66 -9.27 3.62 4.11
CA ILE A 66 -10.60 3.12 4.50
C ILE A 66 -11.57 3.35 3.35
N MET A 67 -12.33 2.32 2.97
CA MET A 67 -13.21 2.31 1.81
C MET A 67 -14.67 2.43 2.22
N THR A 68 -15.45 3.24 1.53
CA THR A 68 -16.90 3.21 1.62
C THR A 68 -17.48 2.13 0.69
N ASN A 69 -18.68 1.62 0.99
CA ASN A 69 -19.33 0.63 0.13
C ASN A 69 -19.42 1.11 -1.33
N ARG A 70 -19.76 2.39 -1.53
CA ARG A 70 -19.83 3.00 -2.86
C ARG A 70 -18.47 2.99 -3.59
N GLU A 71 -17.37 3.23 -2.89
CA GLU A 71 -16.03 3.19 -3.50
C GLU A 71 -15.63 1.77 -3.88
N ILE A 72 -16.00 0.77 -3.07
CA ILE A 72 -15.78 -0.65 -3.38
C ILE A 72 -16.51 -1.04 -4.66
N GLU A 73 -17.79 -0.66 -4.78
CA GLU A 73 -18.60 -0.91 -5.97
C GLU A 73 -18.05 -0.22 -7.23
N LEU A 74 -17.64 1.04 -7.10
CA LEU A 74 -17.07 1.81 -8.20
C LEU A 74 -15.72 1.26 -8.68
N LEU A 75 -14.92 0.68 -7.78
CA LEU A 75 -13.61 0.11 -8.13
C LEU A 75 -13.71 -1.27 -8.78
N TYR A 76 -14.79 -2.01 -8.54
CA TYR A 76 -14.89 -3.40 -8.98
C TYR A 76 -14.60 -3.62 -10.47
N PRO A 77 -15.18 -2.88 -11.43
CA PRO A 77 -14.89 -3.08 -12.85
C PRO A 77 -13.41 -2.87 -13.19
N THR A 78 -12.80 -1.83 -12.62
CA THR A 78 -11.39 -1.51 -12.81
C THR A 78 -10.49 -2.60 -12.24
N LEU A 79 -10.79 -3.07 -11.05
CA LEU A 79 -10.00 -4.14 -10.42
C LEU A 79 -10.14 -5.47 -11.16
N LYS A 80 -11.34 -5.79 -11.64
CA LYS A 80 -11.57 -6.98 -12.45
C LYS A 80 -10.75 -6.95 -13.73
N ASP A 81 -10.66 -5.79 -14.37
CA ASP A 81 -9.84 -5.59 -15.57
C ASP A 81 -8.34 -5.75 -15.26
N LEU A 82 -7.84 -5.11 -14.21
CA LEU A 82 -6.43 -5.22 -13.80
C LEU A 82 -6.06 -6.63 -13.29
N TYR A 83 -6.97 -7.29 -12.57
CA TYR A 83 -6.80 -8.67 -12.13
C TYR A 83 -6.65 -9.63 -13.32
N ASN A 84 -7.53 -9.51 -14.31
CA ASN A 84 -7.45 -10.34 -15.53
C ASN A 84 -6.21 -10.01 -16.37
N TYR A 85 -5.69 -8.79 -16.23
CA TYR A 85 -4.49 -8.34 -16.92
C TYR A 85 -3.19 -8.81 -16.26
N GLY A 86 -3.24 -9.29 -15.02
CA GLY A 86 -2.11 -9.87 -14.31
C GLY A 86 -1.51 -9.00 -13.21
N LEU A 87 -2.32 -8.13 -12.57
CA LEU A 87 -1.89 -7.42 -11.36
C LEU A 87 -1.46 -8.42 -10.29
N ASP A 88 -0.28 -8.24 -9.69
CA ASP A 88 0.31 -9.20 -8.76
C ASP A 88 -0.25 -9.12 -7.34
N ALA A 89 -0.40 -7.91 -6.80
CA ALA A 89 -0.89 -7.73 -5.43
C ALA A 89 -1.61 -6.39 -5.23
N ILE A 90 -2.42 -6.32 -4.16
CA ILE A 90 -3.05 -5.10 -3.68
C ILE A 90 -2.64 -4.83 -2.24
N ILE A 91 -2.18 -3.61 -1.96
CA ILE A 91 -1.84 -3.14 -0.61
C ILE A 91 -3.05 -2.44 -0.02
N VAL A 92 -3.59 -2.95 1.08
CA VAL A 92 -4.83 -2.49 1.70
C VAL A 92 -4.63 -2.07 3.16
N GLN A 93 -5.55 -1.25 3.67
CA GLN A 93 -5.67 -0.90 5.09
C GLN A 93 -6.96 -1.47 5.69
N ASP A 94 -8.02 -1.55 4.91
CA ASP A 94 -9.37 -1.88 5.33
C ASP A 94 -9.59 -3.39 5.32
N LEU A 95 -9.87 -3.99 6.50
CA LEU A 95 -10.09 -5.43 6.64
C LEU A 95 -11.33 -5.93 5.90
N GLY A 96 -12.41 -5.13 5.91
CA GLY A 96 -13.63 -5.47 5.19
C GLY A 96 -13.41 -5.48 3.67
N TYR A 97 -12.56 -4.55 3.20
CA TYR A 97 -12.17 -4.53 1.80
C TYR A 97 -11.22 -5.67 1.44
N ALA A 98 -10.31 -6.06 2.33
CA ALA A 98 -9.47 -7.25 2.13
C ALA A 98 -10.29 -8.52 1.96
N GLU A 99 -11.29 -8.72 2.81
CA GLU A 99 -12.24 -9.85 2.72
C GLU A 99 -13.04 -9.82 1.40
N TYR A 100 -13.48 -8.63 1.00
CA TYR A 100 -14.18 -8.45 -0.30
C TYR A 100 -13.26 -8.84 -1.47
N LEU A 101 -12.01 -8.41 -1.45
CA LEU A 101 -11.02 -8.75 -2.49
C LEU A 101 -10.77 -10.26 -2.53
N HIS A 102 -10.61 -10.90 -1.39
CA HIS A 102 -10.39 -12.35 -1.29
C HIS A 102 -11.52 -13.15 -1.94
N LYS A 103 -12.77 -12.74 -1.70
CA LYS A 103 -13.96 -13.40 -2.28
C LYS A 103 -14.07 -13.22 -3.79
N ASN A 104 -13.71 -12.06 -4.31
CA ASN A 104 -13.92 -11.70 -5.70
C ASN A 104 -12.70 -11.94 -6.61
N PHE A 105 -11.49 -11.96 -6.02
CA PHE A 105 -10.21 -12.07 -6.71
C PHE A 105 -9.26 -13.05 -6.00
N PRO A 106 -9.59 -14.36 -5.97
CA PRO A 106 -8.92 -15.33 -5.08
C PRO A 106 -7.42 -15.55 -5.35
N ASN A 107 -6.93 -15.20 -6.54
CA ASN A 107 -5.53 -15.39 -6.92
C ASN A 107 -4.67 -14.13 -6.74
N ILE A 108 -5.26 -13.00 -6.32
CA ILE A 108 -4.48 -11.79 -6.07
C ILE A 108 -3.89 -11.83 -4.66
N GLU A 109 -2.64 -11.44 -4.53
CA GLU A 109 -2.04 -11.32 -3.21
C GLU A 109 -2.54 -10.07 -2.48
N ILE A 110 -2.85 -10.20 -1.20
CA ILE A 110 -3.26 -9.09 -0.34
C ILE A 110 -2.15 -8.79 0.64
N HIS A 111 -1.65 -7.55 0.60
CA HIS A 111 -0.62 -7.05 1.50
C HIS A 111 -1.22 -6.03 2.47
N GLY A 112 -0.89 -6.17 3.76
CA GLY A 112 -1.30 -5.21 4.78
C GLY A 112 -0.43 -3.95 4.72
N SER A 113 -1.07 -2.81 4.56
CA SER A 113 -0.39 -1.51 4.54
C SER A 113 0.20 -1.15 5.91
N THR A 114 1.27 -0.36 5.92
CA THR A 114 1.79 0.29 7.14
C THR A 114 0.70 1.11 7.87
N GLN A 115 -0.34 1.55 7.17
CA GLN A 115 -1.47 2.27 7.77
C GLN A 115 -2.39 1.38 8.62
N MET A 116 -2.26 0.06 8.57
CA MET A 116 -2.91 -0.87 9.50
C MET A 116 -2.28 -0.82 10.90
N THR A 117 -1.04 -0.32 10.99
CA THR A 117 -0.32 -0.17 12.27
C THR A 117 -0.03 -1.50 12.98
N VAL A 118 0.19 -2.55 12.21
CA VAL A 118 0.43 -3.91 12.71
C VAL A 118 1.84 -3.98 13.32
N ALA A 119 1.93 -4.04 14.65
CA ALA A 119 3.17 -3.87 15.39
C ALA A 119 3.59 -5.10 16.23
N ASN A 120 2.88 -6.23 16.13
CA ASN A 120 3.19 -7.43 16.90
C ASN A 120 2.86 -8.70 16.12
N TYR A 121 3.52 -9.80 16.47
CA TYR A 121 3.35 -11.08 15.77
C TYR A 121 2.00 -11.76 16.01
N TYR A 122 1.28 -11.44 17.07
CA TYR A 122 -0.08 -11.96 17.30
C TYR A 122 -1.04 -11.46 16.22
N GLU A 123 -1.03 -10.16 15.96
CA GLU A 123 -1.84 -9.54 14.91
C GLU A 123 -1.41 -10.00 13.52
N ILE A 124 -0.09 -10.10 13.27
CA ILE A 124 0.44 -10.62 12.00
C ILE A 124 -0.04 -12.03 11.73
N ASN A 125 0.03 -12.92 12.72
CA ASN A 125 -0.42 -14.30 12.56
C ASN A 125 -1.93 -14.39 12.35
N TYR A 126 -2.71 -13.53 13.03
CA TYR A 126 -4.16 -13.43 12.76
C TYR A 126 -4.45 -12.97 11.34
N LEU A 127 -3.75 -11.94 10.84
CA LEU A 127 -3.90 -11.49 9.46
C LEU A 127 -3.48 -12.57 8.44
N LYS A 128 -2.52 -13.41 8.78
CA LYS A 128 -2.16 -14.57 7.97
C LYS A 128 -3.33 -15.55 7.83
N GLU A 129 -4.06 -15.82 8.91
CA GLU A 129 -5.26 -16.66 8.89
C GLU A 129 -6.36 -16.04 8.02
N LEU A 130 -6.44 -14.70 7.96
CA LEU A 130 -7.32 -13.96 7.06
C LEU A 130 -6.82 -13.90 5.61
N GLY A 131 -5.70 -14.58 5.28
CA GLY A 131 -5.20 -14.72 3.91
C GLY A 131 -4.25 -13.63 3.43
N PHE A 132 -3.81 -12.71 4.29
CA PHE A 132 -2.75 -11.77 3.94
C PHE A 132 -1.45 -12.53 3.64
N LYS A 133 -0.67 -12.07 2.67
CA LYS A 133 0.61 -12.65 2.27
C LYS A 133 1.81 -11.89 2.79
N ARG A 134 1.65 -10.59 3.01
CA ARG A 134 2.71 -9.69 3.47
C ARG A 134 2.13 -8.61 4.39
N ILE A 135 2.94 -8.16 5.34
CA ILE A 135 2.65 -6.98 6.17
C ILE A 135 3.78 -5.97 6.03
N VAL A 136 3.41 -4.74 5.67
CA VAL A 136 4.31 -3.58 5.70
C VAL A 136 4.32 -3.04 7.13
N LEU A 137 5.40 -3.28 7.85
CA LEU A 137 5.53 -2.91 9.25
C LEU A 137 5.51 -1.38 9.44
N PRO A 138 4.97 -0.89 10.56
CA PRO A 138 5.02 0.52 10.91
C PRO A 138 6.46 0.96 11.18
N ARG A 139 6.75 2.25 10.94
CA ARG A 139 8.09 2.83 11.06
C ARG A 139 8.53 3.06 12.51
N GLU A 140 7.62 2.89 13.43
CA GLU A 140 7.80 3.12 14.87
C GLU A 140 8.52 1.95 15.57
N LEU A 141 8.57 0.78 14.91
CA LEU A 141 9.23 -0.41 15.46
C LEU A 141 10.76 -0.26 15.46
N SER A 142 11.35 -0.62 16.58
CA SER A 142 12.79 -0.80 16.71
C SER A 142 13.28 -2.05 15.96
N PHE A 143 14.57 -2.12 15.74
CA PHE A 143 15.17 -3.27 15.07
C PHE A 143 15.06 -4.57 15.91
N GLU A 144 15.08 -4.44 17.23
CA GLU A 144 14.89 -5.53 18.19
C GLU A 144 13.46 -6.08 18.12
N GLU A 145 12.44 -5.22 18.06
CA GLU A 145 11.04 -5.63 17.92
C GLU A 145 10.80 -6.32 16.58
N ILE A 146 11.38 -5.80 15.48
CA ILE A 146 11.30 -6.46 14.17
C ILE A 146 11.93 -7.85 14.20
N LYS A 147 13.08 -8.03 14.87
CA LYS A 147 13.70 -9.35 15.07
C LYS A 147 12.82 -10.29 15.86
N GLU A 148 12.16 -9.79 16.90
CA GLU A 148 11.23 -10.60 17.71
C GLU A 148 10.03 -11.02 16.88
N ILE A 149 9.42 -10.11 16.12
CA ILE A 149 8.35 -10.42 15.18
C ILE A 149 8.81 -11.52 14.22
N ARG A 150 9.99 -11.35 13.58
CA ARG A 150 10.52 -12.31 12.61
C ARG A 150 10.70 -13.70 13.16
N LYS A 151 11.04 -13.84 14.44
CA LYS A 151 11.20 -15.16 15.10
C LYS A 151 9.88 -15.89 15.32
N ASN A 152 8.77 -15.16 15.42
CA ASN A 152 7.47 -15.66 15.82
C ASN A 152 6.44 -15.70 14.68
N THR A 153 6.85 -15.42 13.46
CA THR A 153 6.00 -15.52 12.26
C THR A 153 6.81 -15.91 11.03
N ASP A 154 6.20 -16.61 10.10
CA ASP A 154 6.72 -16.90 8.76
C ASP A 154 6.11 -15.99 7.68
N MET A 155 5.20 -15.05 8.06
CA MET A 155 4.64 -14.04 7.17
C MET A 155 5.72 -13.24 6.46
N GLU A 156 5.53 -12.88 5.20
CA GLU A 156 6.41 -11.89 4.56
C GLU A 156 6.30 -10.54 5.27
N LEU A 157 7.46 -9.99 5.65
CA LEU A 157 7.55 -8.69 6.30
C LEU A 157 8.25 -7.69 5.37
N GLU A 158 7.66 -6.50 5.23
CA GLU A 158 8.24 -5.39 4.51
C GLU A 158 8.54 -4.24 5.47
N VAL A 159 9.72 -3.62 5.34
CA VAL A 159 10.16 -2.51 6.18
C VAL A 159 10.64 -1.34 5.32
N PHE A 160 10.39 -0.12 5.77
CA PHE A 160 10.94 1.07 5.12
C PHE A 160 12.40 1.26 5.54
N VAL A 161 13.29 1.27 4.56
CA VAL A 161 14.73 1.55 4.77
C VAL A 161 15.11 2.96 4.35
N SER A 162 14.28 3.63 3.53
CA SER A 162 14.48 5.00 3.07
C SER A 162 13.14 5.68 2.82
N GLY A 163 13.08 6.99 3.05
CA GLY A 163 11.91 7.82 2.78
C GLY A 163 11.57 8.80 3.90
N SER A 164 10.59 9.68 3.63
CA SER A 164 10.14 10.67 4.60
C SER A 164 9.32 10.03 5.71
N LEU A 165 9.68 10.30 6.96
CA LEU A 165 8.91 9.88 8.12
C LEU A 165 7.72 10.81 8.35
N CYS A 166 6.57 10.23 8.68
CA CYS A 166 5.44 10.94 9.25
C CYS A 166 5.72 11.21 10.74
N ILE A 167 5.31 12.37 11.27
CA ILE A 167 5.45 12.69 12.69
C ILE A 167 4.46 11.91 13.57
N SER A 168 3.36 11.44 12.99
CA SER A 168 2.34 10.68 13.69
C SER A 168 2.57 9.19 13.56
N PHE A 169 2.02 8.45 14.49
CA PHE A 169 1.95 7.00 14.39
C PHE A 169 1.26 6.59 13.08
N SER A 170 1.81 5.59 12.39
CA SER A 170 1.35 5.16 11.06
C SER A 170 -0.17 4.95 11.03
N GLY A 171 -0.87 5.58 10.07
CA GLY A 171 -2.31 5.45 9.90
C GLY A 171 -3.22 6.19 10.90
N ASN A 172 -2.71 6.72 12.02
CA ASN A 172 -3.53 7.20 13.15
C ASN A 172 -3.57 8.73 13.32
N CYS A 173 -3.27 9.50 12.29
CA CYS A 173 -3.29 10.96 12.37
C CYS A 173 -4.63 11.56 11.98
N TYR A 174 -5.23 12.34 12.91
CA TYR A 174 -6.46 13.10 12.68
C TYR A 174 -6.25 14.61 12.53
N MET A 175 -5.00 15.10 12.65
CA MET A 175 -4.69 16.53 12.67
C MET A 175 -5.22 17.27 11.42
N SER A 176 -5.01 16.69 10.24
CA SER A 176 -5.46 17.28 8.98
C SER A 176 -6.99 17.31 8.85
N SER A 177 -7.68 16.33 9.44
CA SER A 177 -9.15 16.31 9.50
C SER A 177 -9.69 17.41 10.41
N PHE A 178 -9.08 17.60 11.59
CA PHE A 178 -9.50 18.60 12.55
C PHE A 178 -9.29 20.05 12.07
N ILE A 179 -8.11 20.34 11.50
CA ILE A 179 -7.75 21.71 11.09
C ILE A 179 -8.40 22.11 9.77
N GLY A 180 -8.57 21.17 8.83
CA GLY A 180 -8.99 21.54 7.48
C GLY A 180 -10.00 20.61 6.82
N GLY A 181 -10.65 19.73 7.57
CA GLY A 181 -11.64 18.77 7.05
C GLY A 181 -11.07 17.72 6.06
N ARG A 182 -9.74 17.64 5.92
CA ARG A 182 -9.07 16.72 4.98
C ARG A 182 -8.46 15.53 5.72
N SER A 183 -9.07 14.36 5.58
CA SER A 183 -8.61 13.14 6.24
C SER A 183 -7.31 12.60 5.66
N GLY A 184 -6.29 12.46 6.54
CA GLY A 184 -5.04 11.78 6.19
C GLY A 184 -5.25 10.30 5.88
N ASN A 185 -6.14 9.65 6.61
CA ASN A 185 -6.49 8.23 6.43
C ASN A 185 -7.26 7.96 5.13
N ARG A 186 -7.73 9.02 4.47
CA ARG A 186 -8.39 8.96 3.16
C ARG A 186 -7.56 9.61 2.04
N GLY A 187 -6.26 9.69 2.24
CA GLY A 187 -5.31 10.17 1.25
C GLY A 187 -5.30 11.68 1.01
N MET A 188 -5.98 12.46 1.85
CA MET A 188 -6.13 13.92 1.67
C MET A 188 -5.31 14.75 2.66
N CYS A 189 -4.28 14.18 3.28
CA CYS A 189 -3.47 14.89 4.27
C CYS A 189 -2.89 16.20 3.69
N ALA A 190 -3.19 17.32 4.36
CA ALA A 190 -2.67 18.64 4.01
C ALA A 190 -1.32 18.97 4.66
N GLN A 191 -0.74 18.02 5.38
CA GLN A 191 0.52 18.16 6.12
C GLN A 191 0.54 19.37 7.08
N PRO A 192 -0.50 19.59 7.90
CA PRO A 192 -0.52 20.74 8.81
C PRO A 192 0.66 20.74 9.78
N CYS A 193 1.14 19.57 10.21
CA CYS A 193 2.30 19.42 11.10
C CYS A 193 3.62 19.97 10.53
N ARG A 194 3.67 20.33 9.25
CA ARG A 194 4.85 20.89 8.55
C ARG A 194 4.68 22.36 8.19
N LYS A 195 3.59 22.99 8.61
CA LYS A 195 3.34 24.42 8.41
C LYS A 195 3.84 25.22 9.59
N GLU A 196 4.22 26.48 9.32
CA GLU A 196 4.47 27.45 10.37
C GLU A 196 3.16 27.88 11.01
N TYR A 197 3.14 27.93 12.34
CA TYR A 197 2.04 28.46 13.14
C TYR A 197 2.54 29.73 13.84
N LYS A 198 1.74 30.80 13.75
CA LYS A 198 1.97 32.05 14.48
C LYS A 198 1.19 32.04 15.78
#